data_9747d8f91f89715845b80b1601b82727
#
_entry.id   9747d8f91f89715845b80b1601b82727
#
_cell.length_a   1.000
_cell.length_b   1.000
_cell.length_c   1.000
_cell.angle_alpha   90.00
_cell.angle_beta   90.00
_cell.angle_gamma   90.00
#
_symmetry.space_group_name_H-M   'P 1'
#
loop_
_entity.id
_entity.type
_entity.pdbx_description
1 polymer ?
#
loop_
_entity_poly.entity_id
_entity_poly.type
_entity_poly.pdbx_seq_one_letter_code
_entity_poly.pdbx_strand_id
1 'polypeptide(L)'
;MKGVQLTKMVQELELNNLTPEIDLSGIVIKTAEINRPALQLTGYLEHFANERVQIIGYVEYTYLMQLNEEERRFKYERFISSKIDLAVKYNVPTFVTERTTSSFMAEIIRWLGVQLAPCISIHGVLVDVYGEGILITGESGIGKSEAALELIKRGHRLVSD
;
A
#
# COMPACT_ATOMS: atom_id res chain seq x y z
N MET A 1 -4.41 -8.17 -11.85
CA MET A 1 -3.40 -7.48 -11.01
C MET A 1 -3.63 -7.87 -9.56
N LYS A 2 -2.56 -8.20 -8.85
CA LYS A 2 -2.62 -8.49 -7.41
C LYS A 2 -2.84 -7.16 -6.69
N GLY A 3 -3.87 -7.06 -5.88
CA GLY A 3 -4.13 -5.89 -5.03
C GLY A 3 -3.83 -6.21 -3.57
N VAL A 4 -3.73 -5.19 -2.73
CA VAL A 4 -3.54 -5.33 -1.29
C VAL A 4 -4.81 -4.90 -0.56
N GLN A 5 -5.22 -5.67 0.44
CA GLN A 5 -6.39 -5.37 1.27
C GLN A 5 -6.18 -4.09 2.07
N LEU A 6 -7.19 -3.22 2.11
CA LEU A 6 -7.15 -1.98 2.90
C LEU A 6 -6.95 -2.27 4.40
N THR A 7 -7.57 -3.34 4.91
CA THR A 7 -7.40 -3.79 6.30
C THR A 7 -5.94 -4.05 6.66
N LYS A 8 -5.18 -4.67 5.75
CA LYS A 8 -3.74 -4.91 5.93
C LYS A 8 -2.96 -3.60 5.99
N MET A 9 -3.27 -2.63 5.12
CA MET A 9 -2.64 -1.31 5.15
C MET A 9 -2.88 -0.59 6.48
N VAL A 10 -4.13 -0.59 6.96
CA VAL A 10 -4.51 0.05 8.21
C VAL A 10 -3.74 -0.55 9.40
N GLN A 11 -3.63 -1.88 9.43
CA GLN A 11 -2.95 -2.60 10.50
C GLN A 11 -1.42 -2.39 10.47
N GLU A 12 -0.78 -2.57 9.32
CA GLU A 12 0.68 -2.49 9.21
C GLU A 12 1.22 -1.06 9.28
N LEU A 13 0.43 -0.07 8.87
CA LEU A 13 0.78 1.35 9.00
C LEU A 13 0.19 2.00 10.27
N GLU A 14 -0.43 1.22 11.16
CA GLU A 14 -0.98 1.69 12.44
C GLU A 14 -1.87 2.92 12.30
N LEU A 15 -2.83 2.86 11.37
CA LEU A 15 -3.74 3.99 11.10
C LEU A 15 -4.95 3.94 12.01
N ASN A 16 -5.30 5.08 12.61
CA ASN A 16 -6.51 5.21 13.40
C ASN A 16 -7.73 5.39 12.49
N ASN A 17 -8.68 4.46 12.56
CA ASN A 17 -9.89 4.49 11.75
C ASN A 17 -10.90 5.52 12.31
N LEU A 18 -11.25 6.50 11.50
CA LEU A 18 -12.25 7.52 11.84
C LEU A 18 -13.67 7.15 11.36
N THR A 19 -13.80 6.08 10.59
CA THR A 19 -15.08 5.60 10.01
C THR A 19 -15.29 4.11 10.32
N PRO A 20 -15.39 3.73 11.60
CA PRO A 20 -15.49 2.32 12.01
C PRO A 20 -16.76 1.63 11.50
N GLU A 21 -17.78 2.38 11.09
CA GLU A 21 -19.02 1.87 10.51
C GLU A 21 -18.85 1.32 9.08
N ILE A 22 -17.75 1.67 8.41
CA ILE A 22 -17.48 1.22 7.04
C ILE A 22 -16.78 -0.14 7.07
N ASP A 23 -17.36 -1.11 6.40
CA ASP A 23 -16.69 -2.41 6.21
C ASP A 23 -15.51 -2.29 5.23
N LEU A 24 -14.32 -2.56 5.73
CA LEU A 24 -13.07 -2.49 4.97
C LEU A 24 -12.72 -3.81 4.25
N SER A 25 -13.41 -4.91 4.56
CA SER A 25 -13.01 -6.27 4.14
C SER A 25 -13.00 -6.48 2.63
N GLY A 26 -13.85 -5.74 1.89
CA GLY A 26 -13.96 -5.81 0.43
C GLY A 26 -13.09 -4.81 -0.33
N ILE A 27 -12.37 -3.92 0.36
CA ILE A 27 -11.65 -2.82 -0.28
C ILE A 27 -10.21 -3.24 -0.60
N VAL A 28 -9.85 -3.12 -1.88
CA VAL A 28 -8.55 -3.54 -2.40
C VAL A 28 -7.86 -2.38 -3.11
N ILE A 29 -6.64 -2.06 -2.67
CA ILE A 29 -5.77 -1.06 -3.30
C ILE A 29 -4.98 -1.75 -4.41
N LYS A 30 -5.01 -1.19 -5.63
CA LYS A 30 -4.41 -1.78 -6.83
C LYS A 30 -3.27 -0.96 -7.41
N THR A 31 -3.01 0.23 -6.90
CA THR A 31 -1.94 1.12 -7.35
C THR A 31 -1.07 1.58 -6.19
N ALA A 32 0.23 1.69 -6.43
CA ALA A 32 1.18 2.27 -5.48
C ALA A 32 1.21 3.81 -5.55
N GLU A 33 0.53 4.38 -6.52
CA GLU A 33 0.45 5.83 -6.65
C GLU A 33 -0.50 6.41 -5.61
N ILE A 34 -0.11 7.53 -5.05
CA ILE A 34 -0.90 8.30 -4.10
C ILE A 34 -1.23 9.67 -4.69
N ASN A 35 -2.31 10.27 -4.22
CA ASN A 35 -2.64 11.64 -4.54
C ASN A 35 -2.52 12.54 -3.32
N ARG A 36 -2.09 13.77 -3.59
CA ARG A 36 -2.18 14.86 -2.64
C ARG A 36 -3.08 15.93 -3.25
N PRO A 37 -4.33 16.03 -2.79
CA PRO A 37 -5.29 16.95 -3.38
C PRO A 37 -4.87 18.41 -3.13
N ALA A 38 -4.68 19.16 -4.19
CA ALA A 38 -4.37 20.58 -4.15
C ALA A 38 -5.43 21.39 -4.92
N LEU A 39 -5.37 21.39 -6.26
CA LEU A 39 -6.36 22.08 -7.11
C LEU A 39 -7.76 21.46 -6.99
N GLN A 40 -7.83 20.18 -6.70
CA GLN A 40 -9.10 19.50 -6.47
C GLN A 40 -9.90 20.12 -5.32
N LEU A 41 -9.22 20.64 -4.29
CA LEU A 41 -9.86 21.35 -3.20
C LEU A 41 -10.55 22.65 -3.65
N THR A 42 -10.17 23.18 -4.81
CA THR A 42 -10.84 24.34 -5.44
C THR A 42 -11.97 23.95 -6.39
N GLY A 43 -12.21 22.64 -6.59
CA GLY A 43 -13.25 22.11 -7.47
C GLY A 43 -12.78 21.70 -8.87
N TYR A 44 -11.47 21.79 -9.15
CA TYR A 44 -10.91 21.29 -10.41
C TYR A 44 -10.66 19.78 -10.32
N LEU A 45 -11.50 18.99 -10.97
CA LEU A 45 -11.49 17.52 -10.86
C LEU A 45 -11.04 16.81 -12.14
N GLU A 46 -10.58 17.53 -13.16
CA GLU A 46 -9.95 16.93 -14.33
C GLU A 46 -8.73 16.10 -13.87
N HIS A 47 -8.64 14.89 -14.38
CA HIS A 47 -7.57 13.92 -14.02
C HIS A 47 -7.53 13.50 -12.54
N PHE A 48 -8.64 13.65 -11.82
CA PHE A 48 -8.73 13.10 -10.46
C PHE A 48 -8.78 11.58 -10.48
N ALA A 49 -7.77 10.94 -9.91
CA ALA A 49 -7.65 9.48 -9.80
C ALA A 49 -8.25 9.03 -8.46
N ASN A 50 -9.54 8.66 -8.48
CA ASN A 50 -10.29 8.24 -7.29
C ASN A 50 -9.88 6.86 -6.75
N GLU A 51 -9.19 6.05 -7.55
CA GLU A 51 -8.65 4.75 -7.17
C GLU A 51 -7.38 4.83 -6.31
N ARG A 52 -6.79 6.02 -6.18
CA ARG A 52 -5.56 6.25 -5.41
C ARG A 52 -5.86 6.61 -3.96
N VAL A 53 -4.95 6.27 -3.07
CA VAL A 53 -4.99 6.78 -1.71
C VAL A 53 -4.79 8.31 -1.72
N GLN A 54 -5.72 9.02 -1.09
CA GLN A 54 -5.67 10.48 -0.98
C GLN A 54 -5.05 10.86 0.36
N ILE A 55 -4.04 11.72 0.36
CA ILE A 55 -3.37 12.19 1.57
C ILE A 55 -3.62 13.68 1.74
N ILE A 56 -4.27 14.03 2.84
CA ILE A 56 -4.56 15.41 3.22
C ILE A 56 -3.63 15.81 4.36
N GLY A 57 -2.86 16.87 4.16
CA GLY A 57 -2.00 17.43 5.19
C GLY A 57 -2.71 18.46 6.06
N TYR A 58 -1.99 18.98 7.07
CA TYR A 58 -2.54 19.95 8.01
C TYR A 58 -2.97 21.26 7.33
N VAL A 59 -2.24 21.70 6.31
CA VAL A 59 -2.55 22.95 5.58
C VAL A 59 -3.87 22.79 4.81
N GLU A 60 -4.03 21.70 4.08
CA GLU A 60 -5.25 21.39 3.38
C GLU A 60 -6.43 21.22 4.34
N TYR A 61 -6.20 20.54 5.46
CA TYR A 61 -7.20 20.38 6.51
C TYR A 61 -7.66 21.72 7.09
N THR A 62 -6.72 22.60 7.48
CA THR A 62 -7.05 23.93 8.05
C THR A 62 -7.77 24.82 7.05
N TYR A 63 -7.39 24.79 5.78
CA TYR A 63 -8.12 25.49 4.71
C TYR A 63 -9.57 25.02 4.63
N LEU A 64 -9.78 23.72 4.65
CA LEU A 64 -11.11 23.14 4.61
C LEU A 64 -11.96 23.54 5.84
N MET A 65 -11.35 23.66 7.00
CA MET A 65 -12.05 24.09 8.24
C MET A 65 -12.45 25.57 8.23
N GLN A 66 -11.79 26.42 7.43
CA GLN A 66 -12.13 27.83 7.27
C GLN A 66 -13.32 28.08 6.33
N LEU A 67 -13.68 27.14 5.51
CA LEU A 67 -14.82 27.24 4.59
C LEU A 67 -16.14 27.22 5.38
N ASN A 68 -17.11 28.01 4.92
CA ASN A 68 -18.47 27.92 5.47
C ASN A 68 -19.11 26.57 5.16
N GLU A 69 -20.25 26.25 5.80
CA GLU A 69 -20.85 24.93 5.71
C GLU A 69 -21.35 24.61 4.28
N GLU A 70 -21.80 25.60 3.54
CA GLU A 70 -22.31 25.48 2.18
C GLU A 70 -21.16 25.27 1.18
N GLU A 71 -20.08 26.06 1.30
CA GLU A 71 -18.84 25.89 0.51
C GLU A 71 -18.15 24.57 0.79
N ARG A 72 -18.10 24.18 2.07
CA ARG A 72 -17.63 22.86 2.48
C ARG A 72 -18.45 21.78 1.80
N ARG A 73 -19.76 21.81 1.96
CA ARG A 73 -20.67 20.81 1.39
C ARG A 73 -20.50 20.68 -0.11
N PHE A 74 -20.43 21.77 -0.85
CA PHE A 74 -20.23 21.77 -2.29
C PHE A 74 -18.87 21.19 -2.73
N LYS A 75 -17.78 21.52 -2.01
CA LYS A 75 -16.45 21.01 -2.28
C LYS A 75 -16.26 19.57 -1.80
N TYR A 76 -16.91 19.21 -0.70
CA TYR A 76 -16.80 17.89 -0.08
C TYR A 76 -17.70 16.81 -0.69
N GLU A 77 -18.86 17.14 -1.19
CA GLU A 77 -19.68 16.19 -1.95
C GLU A 77 -18.93 15.67 -3.17
N ARG A 78 -17.94 16.43 -3.64
CA ARG A 78 -17.08 16.04 -4.74
C ARG A 78 -15.74 15.47 -4.33
N PHE A 79 -15.29 15.68 -3.09
CA PHE A 79 -13.88 15.45 -2.81
C PHE A 79 -13.53 14.61 -1.58
N ILE A 80 -14.29 14.32 -0.65
CA ILE A 80 -14.05 13.63 0.63
C ILE A 80 -14.38 14.51 1.82
N SER A 81 -15.19 13.98 2.66
CA SER A 81 -15.69 14.66 3.83
C SER A 81 -14.61 14.87 4.89
N SER A 82 -14.38 16.09 5.29
CA SER A 82 -13.67 16.39 6.52
C SER A 82 -14.57 16.25 7.78
N LYS A 83 -15.84 15.96 7.57
CA LYS A 83 -16.72 15.50 8.65
C LYS A 83 -16.88 13.99 8.49
N ILE A 84 -16.59 13.25 9.54
CA ILE A 84 -16.75 11.81 9.64
C ILE A 84 -18.13 11.38 9.13
N ASP A 85 -19.18 12.14 9.45
CA ASP A 85 -20.55 11.89 9.03
C ASP A 85 -20.73 11.83 7.49
N LEU A 86 -20.02 12.68 6.74
CA LEU A 86 -20.07 12.66 5.28
C LEU A 86 -19.23 11.49 4.72
N ALA A 87 -18.08 11.15 5.33
CA ALA A 87 -17.30 10.00 4.93
C ALA A 87 -18.11 8.71 5.06
N VAL A 88 -18.81 8.54 6.17
CA VAL A 88 -19.73 7.42 6.38
C VAL A 88 -20.87 7.45 5.37
N LYS A 89 -21.51 8.60 5.15
CA LYS A 89 -22.60 8.77 4.19
C LYS A 89 -22.23 8.37 2.76
N TYR A 90 -21.00 8.69 2.34
CA TYR A 90 -20.51 8.37 0.99
C TYR A 90 -19.64 7.10 0.93
N ASN A 91 -19.58 6.36 2.02
CA ASN A 91 -18.82 5.10 2.14
C ASN A 91 -17.32 5.28 1.79
N VAL A 92 -16.71 6.37 2.27
CA VAL A 92 -15.29 6.68 2.05
C VAL A 92 -14.49 6.40 3.32
N PRO A 93 -13.70 5.31 3.38
CA PRO A 93 -12.89 5.01 4.54
C PRO A 93 -11.88 6.11 4.82
N THR A 94 -11.89 6.62 6.04
CA THR A 94 -11.05 7.75 6.45
C THR A 94 -10.22 7.37 7.67
N PHE A 95 -8.93 7.72 7.62
CA PHE A 95 -7.96 7.38 8.65
C PHE A 95 -7.16 8.61 9.06
N VAL A 96 -6.60 8.57 10.26
CA VAL A 96 -5.67 9.59 10.76
C VAL A 96 -4.40 8.94 11.28
N THR A 97 -3.30 9.63 11.12
CA THR A 97 -1.99 9.30 11.70
C THR A 97 -1.36 10.54 12.32
N GLU A 98 -0.57 10.36 13.35
CA GLU A 98 0.21 11.43 14.00
C GLU A 98 1.51 11.75 13.27
N ARG A 99 1.88 10.93 12.26
CA ARG A 99 3.09 11.15 11.47
C ARG A 99 2.99 12.41 10.63
N THR A 100 4.12 13.06 10.39
CA THR A 100 4.14 14.21 9.46
C THR A 100 3.76 13.77 8.05
N THR A 101 3.12 14.63 7.27
CA THR A 101 2.67 14.32 5.91
C THR A 101 3.80 13.76 5.04
N SER A 102 4.98 14.36 5.10
CA SER A 102 6.13 13.94 4.29
C SER A 102 6.64 12.55 4.70
N SER A 103 6.74 12.29 6.00
CA SER A 103 7.17 10.99 6.53
C SER A 103 6.19 9.90 6.15
N PHE A 104 4.89 10.15 6.34
CA PHE A 104 3.86 9.18 6.01
C PHE A 104 3.77 8.90 4.51
N MET A 105 3.91 9.93 3.66
CA MET A 105 3.95 9.76 2.21
C MET A 105 5.10 8.86 1.77
N ALA A 106 6.30 9.08 2.29
CA ALA A 106 7.45 8.23 1.97
C ALA A 106 7.25 6.77 2.41
N GLU A 107 6.66 6.58 3.58
CA GLU A 107 6.37 5.26 4.14
C GLU A 107 5.32 4.50 3.33
N ILE A 108 4.17 5.13 3.04
CA ILE A 108 3.08 4.47 2.31
C ILE A 108 3.47 4.15 0.86
N ILE A 109 4.22 5.03 0.18
CA ILE A 109 4.73 4.76 -1.18
C ILE A 109 5.64 3.54 -1.16
N ARG A 110 6.59 3.48 -0.23
CA ARG A 110 7.49 2.33 -0.09
C ARG A 110 6.71 1.06 0.24
N TRP A 111 5.78 1.14 1.18
CA TRP A 111 4.97 0.01 1.59
C TRP A 111 4.12 -0.53 0.43
N LEU A 112 3.37 0.34 -0.27
CA LEU A 112 2.58 -0.05 -1.43
C LEU A 112 3.46 -0.62 -2.56
N GLY A 113 4.63 -0.03 -2.79
CA GLY A 113 5.59 -0.53 -3.78
C GLY A 113 6.01 -1.97 -3.50
N VAL A 114 6.26 -2.32 -2.24
CA VAL A 114 6.59 -3.70 -1.83
C VAL A 114 5.37 -4.62 -1.95
N GLN A 115 4.20 -4.20 -1.45
CA GLN A 115 2.99 -5.03 -1.45
C GLN A 115 2.46 -5.34 -2.86
N LEU A 116 2.61 -4.40 -3.78
CA LEU A 116 2.13 -4.51 -5.16
C LEU A 116 3.21 -4.95 -6.15
N ALA A 117 4.44 -5.19 -5.67
CA ALA A 117 5.53 -5.66 -6.51
C ALA A 117 5.15 -6.96 -7.24
N PRO A 118 5.54 -7.10 -8.51
CA PRO A 118 5.40 -8.37 -9.20
C PRO A 118 6.17 -9.46 -8.45
N CYS A 119 5.50 -10.58 -8.22
CA CYS A 119 6.10 -11.75 -7.57
C CYS A 119 6.18 -12.86 -8.59
N ILE A 120 7.36 -13.44 -8.74
CA ILE A 120 7.58 -14.65 -9.52
C ILE A 120 8.02 -15.76 -8.58
N SER A 121 7.53 -16.99 -8.84
CA SER A 121 8.02 -18.19 -8.17
C SER A 121 8.97 -18.93 -9.13
N ILE A 122 10.17 -19.23 -8.64
CA ILE A 122 11.16 -19.98 -9.41
C ILE A 122 11.41 -21.28 -8.66
N HIS A 123 11.25 -22.40 -9.36
CA HIS A 123 11.61 -23.70 -8.82
C HIS A 123 13.13 -23.90 -8.88
N GLY A 124 13.75 -24.14 -7.74
CA GLY A 124 15.18 -24.33 -7.68
C GLY A 124 15.62 -24.59 -6.24
N VAL A 125 16.85 -25.07 -6.09
CA VAL A 125 17.48 -25.27 -4.79
C VAL A 125 18.44 -24.11 -4.53
N LEU A 126 18.27 -23.43 -3.41
CA LEU A 126 19.12 -22.31 -3.01
C LEU A 126 20.16 -22.80 -1.98
N VAL A 127 21.42 -22.65 -2.30
CA VAL A 127 22.57 -23.05 -1.45
C VAL A 127 23.45 -21.84 -1.20
N ASP A 128 23.87 -21.67 0.05
CA ASP A 128 24.92 -20.72 0.42
C ASP A 128 26.30 -21.37 0.21
N VAL A 129 27.09 -20.79 -0.69
CA VAL A 129 28.44 -21.25 -1.03
C VAL A 129 29.44 -20.11 -0.72
N TYR A 130 30.18 -20.24 0.34
CA TYR A 130 31.14 -19.21 0.83
C TYR A 130 30.53 -17.83 1.08
N GLY A 131 29.27 -17.79 1.54
CA GLY A 131 28.55 -16.54 1.79
C GLY A 131 27.80 -15.97 0.59
N GLU A 132 27.85 -16.63 -0.57
CA GLU A 132 27.13 -16.26 -1.78
C GLU A 132 25.95 -17.21 -2.01
N GLY A 133 24.75 -16.64 -2.27
CA GLY A 133 23.54 -17.42 -2.56
C GLY A 133 23.54 -17.92 -4.00
N ILE A 134 23.65 -19.23 -4.19
CA ILE A 134 23.58 -19.88 -5.51
C ILE A 134 22.23 -20.55 -5.67
N LEU A 135 21.44 -20.11 -6.67
CA LEU A 135 20.17 -20.73 -7.06
C LEU A 135 20.39 -21.71 -8.21
N ILE A 136 20.21 -23.00 -7.93
CA ILE A 136 20.28 -24.08 -8.91
C ILE A 136 18.89 -24.28 -9.52
N THR A 137 18.73 -23.97 -10.80
CA THR A 137 17.47 -24.09 -11.55
C THR A 137 17.57 -25.14 -12.65
N GLY A 138 16.42 -25.60 -13.14
CA GLY A 138 16.35 -26.56 -14.25
C GLY A 138 15.05 -27.37 -14.20
N GLU A 139 14.83 -28.21 -15.17
CA GLU A 139 13.66 -29.09 -15.24
C GLU A 139 13.63 -30.12 -14.10
N SER A 140 12.43 -30.66 -13.83
CA SER A 140 12.28 -31.69 -12.81
C SER A 140 13.07 -32.95 -13.23
N GLY A 141 13.80 -33.52 -12.27
CA GLY A 141 14.58 -34.75 -12.52
C GLY A 141 15.97 -34.54 -13.12
N ILE A 142 16.41 -33.30 -13.38
CA ILE A 142 17.73 -33.02 -13.99
C ILE A 142 18.92 -33.20 -13.01
N GLY A 143 18.66 -33.45 -11.73
CA GLY A 143 19.72 -33.62 -10.74
C GLY A 143 20.00 -32.40 -9.88
N LYS A 144 19.06 -31.42 -9.78
CA LYS A 144 19.25 -30.21 -8.95
C LYS A 144 19.51 -30.54 -7.48
N SER A 145 18.71 -31.45 -6.92
CA SER A 145 18.82 -31.84 -5.52
C SER A 145 20.10 -32.64 -5.26
N GLU A 146 20.53 -33.46 -6.22
CA GLU A 146 21.82 -34.19 -6.15
C GLU A 146 23.00 -33.23 -6.15
N ALA A 147 22.97 -32.19 -7.01
CA ALA A 147 23.99 -31.15 -7.04
C ALA A 147 24.06 -30.36 -5.73
N ALA A 148 22.88 -30.00 -5.20
CA ALA A 148 22.79 -29.32 -3.89
C ALA A 148 23.32 -30.22 -2.76
N LEU A 149 22.97 -31.49 -2.76
CA LEU A 149 23.44 -32.45 -1.75
C LEU A 149 24.97 -32.60 -1.78
N GLU A 150 25.58 -32.59 -2.97
CA GLU A 150 27.03 -32.63 -3.10
C GLU A 150 27.70 -31.37 -2.53
N LEU A 151 27.09 -30.18 -2.72
CA LEU A 151 27.56 -28.94 -2.11
C LEU A 151 27.44 -28.98 -0.59
N ILE A 152 26.33 -29.51 -0.07
CA ILE A 152 26.12 -29.67 1.39
C ILE A 152 27.17 -30.61 1.99
N LYS A 153 27.49 -31.74 1.31
CA LYS A 153 28.54 -32.66 1.75
C LYS A 153 29.93 -31.99 1.83
N ARG A 154 30.15 -30.98 1.00
CA ARG A 154 31.38 -30.18 1.00
C ARG A 154 31.37 -29.06 2.05
N GLY A 155 30.37 -28.97 2.90
CA GLY A 155 30.27 -28.02 4.01
C GLY A 155 29.51 -26.74 3.69
N HIS A 156 28.83 -26.66 2.55
CA HIS A 156 27.96 -25.54 2.21
C HIS A 156 26.56 -25.70 2.83
N ARG A 157 25.80 -24.61 2.91
CA ARG A 157 24.52 -24.59 3.63
C ARG A 157 23.33 -24.53 2.69
N LEU A 158 22.37 -25.46 2.84
CA LEU A 158 21.07 -25.36 2.20
C LEU A 158 20.30 -24.20 2.79
N VAL A 159 19.74 -23.35 1.94
CA VAL A 159 18.88 -22.21 2.32
C VAL A 159 17.41 -22.55 2.07
N SER A 160 17.10 -23.09 0.88
CA SER A 160 15.74 -23.47 0.51
C SER A 160 15.76 -24.50 -0.60
N ASP A 161 14.73 -25.38 -0.61
CA ASP A 161 14.42 -26.35 -1.67
C ASP A 161 12.93 -26.21 -2.05
#